data_2fac1f3e4ddcdd25b69c381f15c1a014
#
_entry.id   2fac1f3e4ddcdd25b69c381f15c1a014
#
_cell.length_a   1.000
_cell.length_b   1.000
_cell.length_c   1.000
_cell.angle_alpha   90.00
_cell.angle_beta   90.00
_cell.angle_gamma   90.00
#
_symmetry.space_group_name_H-M   'P 1'
#
loop_
_entity.id
_entity.type
_entity.pdbx_description
1 polymer ?
#
loop_
_entity_poly.entity_id
_entity_poly.type
_entity_poly.pdbx_seq_one_letter_code
_entity_poly.pdbx_strand_id
1 'polypeptide(L)'
;MILTKEQVNSYNNDGAIIIRDLFKPWINILRKGFEEVLLNPGPHARENVNEEEKGRFFEDYCNWQRIPEFVNFIKESPAAQIVAEATKSKSIQVFHDHIFVKEPGTNKITPWHQDMPYYCVNGDDTGSYWIPLDEVTKENTLKIILRSHKWPKLVRPTKWSNDKPWYKNETDFMDMPVDKLFEEDIMIPDLKLGDAVLFNFKIVHG
;
A
#
# COMPACT_ATOMS: atom_id res chain seq x y z
N MET A 1 24.17 0.80 3.23
CA MET A 1 22.98 0.89 4.09
C MET A 1 22.29 2.19 3.74
N ILE A 2 21.03 2.13 3.38
CA ILE A 2 20.20 3.29 2.99
C ILE A 2 19.43 3.79 4.21
N LEU A 3 18.88 2.87 5.00
CA LEU A 3 18.14 3.21 6.20
C LEU A 3 19.08 3.49 7.40
N THR A 4 18.69 4.46 8.22
CA THR A 4 19.32 4.65 9.54
C THR A 4 18.87 3.57 10.51
N LYS A 5 19.59 3.40 11.61
CA LYS A 5 19.19 2.45 12.68
C LYS A 5 17.83 2.82 13.27
N GLU A 6 17.56 4.11 13.40
CA GLU A 6 16.29 4.64 13.89
C GLU A 6 15.14 4.26 12.94
N GLN A 7 15.33 4.40 11.63
CA GLN A 7 14.32 4.00 10.64
C GLN A 7 14.04 2.49 10.67
N VAL A 8 15.08 1.65 10.78
CA VAL A 8 14.91 0.20 10.94
C VAL A 8 14.14 -0.13 12.24
N ASN A 9 14.46 0.56 13.34
CA ASN A 9 13.76 0.38 14.60
C ASN A 9 12.31 0.84 14.52
N SER A 10 12.02 2.00 13.91
CA SER A 10 10.66 2.48 13.70
C SER A 10 9.85 1.53 12.84
N TYR A 11 10.41 1.00 11.74
CA TYR A 11 9.73 0.00 10.94
C TYR A 11 9.31 -1.22 11.76
N ASN A 12 10.22 -1.76 12.57
CA ASN A 12 9.95 -2.95 13.39
C ASN A 12 9.02 -2.66 14.59
N ASN A 13 9.04 -1.44 15.12
CA ASN A 13 8.23 -1.07 16.27
C ASN A 13 6.84 -0.57 15.88
N ASP A 14 6.77 0.30 14.87
CA ASP A 14 5.56 1.03 14.48
C ASP A 14 4.90 0.42 13.24
N GLY A 15 5.64 -0.39 12.46
CA GLY A 15 5.15 -1.12 11.29
C GLY A 15 5.17 -0.31 10.00
N ALA A 16 5.56 0.96 10.06
CA ALA A 16 5.66 1.83 8.88
C ALA A 16 6.72 2.91 9.06
N ILE A 17 7.33 3.35 7.96
CA ILE A 17 8.26 4.48 7.90
C ILE A 17 8.04 5.30 6.63
N ILE A 18 8.41 6.57 6.68
CA ILE A 18 8.45 7.45 5.51
C ILE A 18 9.88 7.44 4.93
N ILE A 19 9.97 7.17 3.64
CA ILE A 19 11.20 7.27 2.85
C ILE A 19 11.16 8.58 2.08
N ARG A 20 12.12 9.47 2.33
CA ARG A 20 12.14 10.82 1.74
C ARG A 20 12.98 10.90 0.48
N ASP A 21 12.48 11.58 -0.55
CA ASP A 21 13.14 11.97 -1.82
C ASP A 21 13.76 10.83 -2.65
N LEU A 22 13.79 9.60 -2.15
CA LEU A 22 14.57 8.52 -2.72
C LEU A 22 14.03 8.03 -4.07
N PHE A 23 12.72 8.12 -4.26
CA PHE A 23 12.07 7.70 -5.51
C PHE A 23 11.85 8.85 -6.51
N LYS A 24 12.32 10.05 -6.20
CA LYS A 24 12.19 11.20 -7.11
C LYS A 24 12.71 10.94 -8.54
N PRO A 25 13.87 10.27 -8.76
CA PRO A 25 14.31 9.91 -10.10
C PRO A 25 13.40 8.93 -10.84
N TRP A 26 12.53 8.23 -10.10
CA TRP A 26 11.68 7.15 -10.62
C TRP A 26 10.26 7.60 -10.96
N ILE A 27 9.83 8.78 -10.51
CA ILE A 27 8.44 9.24 -10.68
C ILE A 27 8.02 9.26 -12.15
N ASN A 28 8.84 9.81 -13.04
CA ASN A 28 8.51 9.87 -14.48
C ASN A 28 8.47 8.47 -15.13
N ILE A 29 9.34 7.57 -14.69
CA ILE A 29 9.36 6.18 -15.16
C ILE A 29 8.08 5.47 -14.71
N LEU A 30 7.71 5.60 -13.43
CA LEU A 30 6.50 5.01 -12.87
C LEU A 30 5.23 5.59 -13.53
N ARG A 31 5.19 6.91 -13.77
CA ARG A 31 4.07 7.56 -14.50
C ARG A 31 3.89 6.98 -15.90
N LYS A 32 4.99 6.82 -16.64
CA LYS A 32 4.92 6.23 -17.98
C LYS A 32 4.39 4.80 -17.94
N GLY A 33 4.85 3.96 -17.01
CA GLY A 33 4.31 2.63 -16.83
C GLY A 33 2.84 2.61 -16.41
N PHE A 34 2.45 3.57 -15.58
CA PHE A 34 1.08 3.78 -15.15
C PHE A 34 0.16 4.19 -16.32
N GLU A 35 0.58 5.13 -17.18
CA GLU A 35 -0.15 5.52 -18.39
C GLU A 35 -0.36 4.33 -19.33
N GLU A 36 0.66 3.47 -19.48
CA GLU A 36 0.54 2.23 -20.28
C GLU A 36 -0.51 1.28 -19.70
N VAL A 37 -0.60 1.12 -18.38
CA VAL A 37 -1.65 0.32 -17.73
C VAL A 37 -3.04 0.92 -17.97
N LEU A 38 -3.20 2.25 -17.94
CA LEU A 38 -4.48 2.90 -18.22
C LEU A 38 -4.93 2.72 -19.67
N LEU A 39 -3.98 2.73 -20.61
CA LEU A 39 -4.26 2.50 -22.04
C LEU A 39 -4.55 1.02 -22.34
N ASN A 40 -3.83 0.13 -21.68
CA ASN A 40 -3.87 -1.31 -21.87
C ASN A 40 -4.02 -2.02 -20.52
N PRO A 41 -5.24 -2.01 -19.91
CA PRO A 41 -5.49 -2.63 -18.63
C PRO A 41 -5.16 -4.12 -18.61
N GLY A 42 -4.68 -4.60 -17.45
CA GLY A 42 -4.39 -6.02 -17.22
C GLY A 42 -5.66 -6.85 -16.94
N PRO A 43 -5.49 -8.16 -16.76
CA PRO A 43 -6.62 -9.06 -16.52
C PRO A 43 -7.28 -8.86 -15.14
N HIS A 44 -6.65 -8.10 -14.26
CA HIS A 44 -7.16 -7.82 -12.91
C HIS A 44 -7.72 -6.40 -12.76
N ALA A 45 -7.79 -5.65 -13.87
CA ALA A 45 -8.32 -4.30 -13.88
C ALA A 45 -9.79 -4.25 -13.43
N ARG A 46 -10.12 -3.25 -12.63
CA ARG A 46 -11.48 -3.03 -12.12
C ARG A 46 -11.79 -1.55 -12.04
N GLU A 47 -13.05 -1.22 -12.23
CA GLU A 47 -13.64 0.08 -11.91
C GLU A 47 -14.51 -0.07 -10.66
N ASN A 48 -14.23 0.72 -9.64
CA ASN A 48 -14.88 0.64 -8.33
C ASN A 48 -15.86 1.80 -8.08
N VAL A 49 -16.47 2.33 -9.14
CA VAL A 49 -17.42 3.44 -9.07
C VAL A 49 -18.84 2.97 -9.35
N ASN A 50 -19.80 3.69 -8.79
CA ASN A 50 -21.21 3.58 -9.16
C ASN A 50 -21.49 4.49 -10.37
N GLU A 51 -22.52 4.18 -11.16
CA GLU A 51 -22.92 4.98 -12.33
C GLU A 51 -23.24 6.45 -12.01
N GLU A 52 -23.55 6.77 -10.76
CA GLU A 52 -23.88 8.11 -10.29
C GLU A 52 -22.64 8.96 -9.91
N GLU A 53 -21.45 8.34 -9.79
CA GLU A 53 -20.21 9.03 -9.44
C GLU A 53 -19.57 9.67 -10.68
N LYS A 54 -19.05 10.90 -10.52
CA LYS A 54 -18.43 11.63 -11.64
C LYS A 54 -16.94 11.31 -11.80
N GLY A 55 -16.29 10.86 -10.73
CA GLY A 55 -14.86 10.52 -10.73
C GLY A 55 -14.62 9.04 -10.92
N ARG A 56 -13.52 8.71 -11.55
CA ARG A 56 -13.08 7.32 -11.76
C ARG A 56 -12.41 6.78 -10.48
N PHE A 57 -12.70 5.54 -10.12
CA PHE A 57 -11.88 4.77 -9.20
C PHE A 57 -11.45 3.46 -9.90
N PHE A 58 -10.30 3.53 -10.53
CA PHE A 58 -9.69 2.41 -11.25
C PHE A 58 -8.64 1.74 -10.38
N GLU A 59 -8.57 0.41 -10.42
CA GLU A 59 -7.48 -0.39 -9.86
C GLU A 59 -7.04 -1.47 -10.82
N ASP A 60 -5.75 -1.81 -10.78
CA ASP A 60 -5.18 -2.95 -11.48
C ASP A 60 -3.93 -3.44 -10.75
N TYR A 61 -3.65 -4.74 -10.83
CA TYR A 61 -2.50 -5.33 -10.14
C TYR A 61 -1.90 -6.50 -10.92
N CYS A 62 -0.68 -6.91 -10.52
CA CYS A 62 0.12 -7.94 -11.20
C CYS A 62 0.54 -7.53 -12.63
N ASN A 63 0.88 -6.27 -12.83
CA ASN A 63 1.27 -5.70 -14.12
C ASN A 63 2.78 -5.64 -14.34
N TRP A 64 3.59 -5.70 -13.28
CA TRP A 64 5.01 -5.38 -13.34
C TRP A 64 5.78 -6.19 -14.39
N GLN A 65 5.41 -7.45 -14.61
CA GLN A 65 6.11 -8.32 -15.57
C GLN A 65 5.90 -7.90 -17.03
N ARG A 66 4.76 -7.27 -17.34
CA ARG A 66 4.40 -6.85 -18.71
C ARG A 66 4.73 -5.39 -19.00
N ILE A 67 5.04 -4.58 -17.96
CA ILE A 67 5.35 -3.15 -18.07
C ILE A 67 6.84 -2.94 -17.87
N PRO A 68 7.62 -2.61 -18.94
CA PRO A 68 9.07 -2.46 -18.84
C PRO A 68 9.53 -1.43 -17.81
N GLU A 69 8.77 -0.36 -17.62
CA GLU A 69 9.03 0.69 -16.65
C GLU A 69 8.98 0.15 -15.20
N PHE A 70 8.03 -0.72 -14.90
CA PHE A 70 7.92 -1.37 -13.60
C PHE A 70 9.00 -2.41 -13.39
N VAL A 71 9.34 -3.19 -14.43
CA VAL A 71 10.51 -4.09 -14.39
C VAL A 71 11.77 -3.31 -14.07
N ASN A 72 11.97 -2.17 -14.73
CA ASN A 72 13.12 -1.30 -14.49
C ASN A 72 13.13 -0.79 -13.04
N PHE A 73 12.02 -0.24 -12.56
CA PHE A 73 11.90 0.21 -11.17
C PHE A 73 12.22 -0.89 -10.16
N ILE A 74 11.64 -2.07 -10.33
CA ILE A 74 11.84 -3.20 -9.40
C ILE A 74 13.29 -3.66 -9.37
N LYS A 75 13.97 -3.69 -10.52
CA LYS A 75 15.34 -4.21 -10.63
C LYS A 75 16.42 -3.19 -10.26
N GLU A 76 16.21 -1.94 -10.62
CA GLU A 76 17.28 -0.93 -10.58
C GLU A 76 17.10 0.09 -9.45
N SER A 77 15.86 0.21 -8.89
CA SER A 77 15.64 1.12 -7.78
C SER A 77 16.15 0.53 -6.46
N PRO A 78 16.35 1.36 -5.43
CA PRO A 78 16.76 0.90 -4.12
C PRO A 78 15.63 0.20 -3.32
N ALA A 79 14.43 0.02 -3.87
CA ALA A 79 13.26 -0.47 -3.16
C ALA A 79 13.51 -1.82 -2.47
N ALA A 80 14.06 -2.81 -3.18
CA ALA A 80 14.35 -4.12 -2.61
C ALA A 80 15.38 -4.05 -1.48
N GLN A 81 16.44 -3.24 -1.65
CA GLN A 81 17.47 -3.07 -0.62
C GLN A 81 16.88 -2.46 0.67
N ILE A 82 16.00 -1.48 0.55
CA ILE A 82 15.36 -0.84 1.70
C ILE A 82 14.50 -1.85 2.48
N VAL A 83 13.70 -2.67 1.78
CA VAL A 83 12.91 -3.72 2.44
C VAL A 83 13.82 -4.74 3.12
N ALA A 84 14.90 -5.15 2.46
CA ALA A 84 15.89 -6.07 3.05
C ALA A 84 16.52 -5.50 4.34
N GLU A 85 16.85 -4.22 4.35
CA GLU A 85 17.38 -3.53 5.54
C GLU A 85 16.33 -3.40 6.65
N ALA A 86 15.09 -3.03 6.31
CA ALA A 86 14.00 -2.87 7.27
C ALA A 86 13.62 -4.19 7.95
N THR A 87 13.54 -5.28 7.18
CA THR A 87 13.20 -6.62 7.67
C THR A 87 14.40 -7.44 8.13
N LYS A 88 15.63 -6.94 7.95
CA LYS A 88 16.89 -7.66 8.20
C LYS A 88 17.02 -8.97 7.41
N SER A 89 16.37 -9.01 6.25
CA SER A 89 16.36 -10.18 5.36
C SER A 89 17.57 -10.18 4.41
N LYS A 90 18.06 -11.36 4.04
CA LYS A 90 19.17 -11.51 3.08
C LYS A 90 18.73 -11.42 1.62
N SER A 91 17.45 -11.66 1.35
CA SER A 91 16.85 -11.63 0.02
C SER A 91 15.42 -11.16 0.09
N ILE A 92 14.94 -10.50 -0.95
CA ILE A 92 13.58 -10.01 -1.10
C ILE A 92 12.97 -10.63 -2.36
N GLN A 93 11.75 -11.14 -2.22
CA GLN A 93 10.93 -11.61 -3.31
C GLN A 93 9.86 -10.57 -3.61
N VAL A 94 9.77 -10.11 -4.85
CA VAL A 94 8.65 -9.28 -5.30
C VAL A 94 7.38 -10.13 -5.26
N PHE A 95 6.35 -9.62 -4.64
CA PHE A 95 5.05 -10.27 -4.58
C PHE A 95 4.17 -9.80 -5.73
N HIS A 96 3.71 -8.56 -5.72
CA HIS A 96 2.99 -7.93 -6.82
C HIS A 96 3.09 -6.40 -6.76
N ASP A 97 2.65 -5.76 -7.83
CA ASP A 97 2.33 -4.34 -7.89
C ASP A 97 0.82 -4.14 -7.83
N HIS A 98 0.40 -3.02 -7.26
CA HIS A 98 -0.99 -2.57 -7.23
C HIS A 98 -1.04 -1.10 -7.64
N ILE A 99 -1.90 -0.80 -8.59
CA ILE A 99 -2.11 0.55 -9.12
C ILE A 99 -3.54 0.96 -8.80
N PHE A 100 -3.73 2.17 -8.31
CA PHE A 100 -5.05 2.78 -8.26
C PHE A 100 -5.06 4.25 -8.59
N VAL A 101 -6.17 4.65 -9.18
CA VAL A 101 -6.52 6.02 -9.52
C VAL A 101 -7.81 6.36 -8.84
N LYS A 102 -7.81 7.43 -8.06
CA LYS A 102 -9.02 8.07 -7.58
C LYS A 102 -9.09 9.47 -8.16
N GLU A 103 -9.96 9.65 -9.14
CA GLU A 103 -10.18 10.97 -9.74
C GLU A 103 -11.05 11.86 -8.85
N PRO A 104 -10.91 13.20 -8.98
CA PRO A 104 -11.82 14.14 -8.30
C PRO A 104 -13.27 13.84 -8.63
N GLY A 105 -14.12 13.81 -7.61
CA GLY A 105 -15.54 13.51 -7.73
C GLY A 105 -15.93 12.07 -7.41
N THR A 106 -14.95 11.18 -7.10
CA THR A 106 -15.28 9.91 -6.45
C THR A 106 -15.38 10.11 -4.93
N ASN A 107 -16.46 9.58 -4.34
CA ASN A 107 -16.69 9.64 -2.90
C ASN A 107 -16.28 8.34 -2.19
N LYS A 108 -15.78 7.36 -2.92
CA LYS A 108 -15.46 6.07 -2.33
C LYS A 108 -14.18 6.15 -1.51
N ILE A 109 -14.34 5.92 -0.22
CA ILE A 109 -13.24 5.84 0.74
C ILE A 109 -12.69 4.40 0.72
N THR A 110 -11.36 4.27 0.74
CA THR A 110 -10.72 2.98 1.00
C THR A 110 -10.98 2.58 2.45
N PRO A 111 -11.63 1.44 2.72
CA PRO A 111 -11.89 1.03 4.10
C PRO A 111 -10.58 0.69 4.81
N TRP A 112 -10.56 0.84 6.14
CA TRP A 112 -9.46 0.36 6.96
C TRP A 112 -9.26 -1.13 6.76
N HIS A 113 -8.07 -1.54 6.35
CA HIS A 113 -7.74 -2.94 6.08
C HIS A 113 -6.26 -3.24 6.34
N GLN A 114 -5.93 -4.51 6.39
CA GLN A 114 -4.59 -5.05 6.31
C GLN A 114 -4.46 -5.78 4.98
N ASP A 115 -3.30 -5.76 4.35
CA ASP A 115 -3.03 -6.46 3.09
C ASP A 115 -2.98 -7.99 3.28
N MET A 116 -2.32 -8.43 4.35
CA MET A 116 -2.04 -9.84 4.63
C MET A 116 -3.27 -10.76 4.50
N PRO A 117 -4.48 -10.42 5.00
CA PRO A 117 -5.65 -11.28 4.89
C PRO A 117 -6.13 -11.53 3.45
N TYR A 118 -5.73 -10.69 2.50
CA TYR A 118 -6.09 -10.85 1.09
C TYR A 118 -5.05 -11.64 0.29
N TYR A 119 -3.87 -11.91 0.88
CA TYR A 119 -2.74 -12.48 0.18
C TYR A 119 -2.59 -13.98 0.45
N CYS A 120 -1.96 -14.70 -0.47
CA CYS A 120 -1.65 -16.12 -0.35
C CYS A 120 -0.30 -16.37 0.36
N VAL A 121 0.23 -15.38 1.06
CA VAL A 121 1.49 -15.44 1.81
C VAL A 121 1.26 -15.12 3.28
N ASN A 122 2.14 -15.59 4.15
CA ASN A 122 2.12 -15.27 5.57
C ASN A 122 3.56 -15.03 6.05
N GLY A 123 3.73 -14.19 7.06
CA GLY A 123 5.03 -13.88 7.65
C GLY A 123 5.08 -12.45 8.19
N ASP A 124 6.20 -12.13 8.84
CA ASP A 124 6.45 -10.81 9.43
C ASP A 124 7.41 -9.96 8.58
N ASP A 125 8.30 -10.62 7.82
CA ASP A 125 9.33 -9.97 7.01
C ASP A 125 8.75 -9.54 5.65
N THR A 126 7.78 -8.62 5.67
CA THR A 126 7.05 -8.15 4.50
C THR A 126 7.12 -6.63 4.39
N GLY A 127 6.94 -6.09 3.20
CA GLY A 127 6.91 -4.64 2.98
C GLY A 127 6.15 -4.24 1.73
N SER A 128 5.18 -3.36 1.90
CA SER A 128 4.48 -2.64 0.82
C SER A 128 5.00 -1.22 0.71
N TYR A 129 5.11 -0.72 -0.49
CA TYR A 129 5.32 0.70 -0.75
C TYR A 129 4.03 1.37 -1.22
N TRP A 130 3.72 2.50 -0.60
CA TRP A 130 2.80 3.45 -1.19
C TRP A 130 3.60 4.63 -1.75
N ILE A 131 3.61 4.79 -3.08
CA ILE A 131 4.39 5.80 -3.80
C ILE A 131 3.39 6.69 -4.54
N PRO A 132 3.13 7.92 -4.08
CA PRO A 132 2.27 8.84 -4.81
C PRO A 132 2.95 9.28 -6.11
N LEU A 133 2.22 9.21 -7.21
CA LEU A 133 2.68 9.70 -8.51
C LEU A 133 2.19 11.12 -8.80
N ASP A 134 1.28 11.66 -7.97
CA ASP A 134 0.78 13.01 -7.99
C ASP A 134 0.95 13.68 -6.64
N GLU A 135 0.68 14.98 -6.57
CA GLU A 135 0.64 15.69 -5.30
C GLU A 135 -0.52 15.19 -4.45
N VAL A 136 -0.26 14.91 -3.19
CA VAL A 136 -1.26 14.45 -2.22
C VAL A 136 -1.38 15.45 -1.07
N THR A 137 -2.61 15.59 -0.59
CA THR A 137 -2.93 16.41 0.58
C THR A 137 -3.17 15.51 1.80
N LYS A 138 -3.32 16.11 2.98
CA LYS A 138 -3.64 15.34 4.20
C LYS A 138 -4.99 14.61 4.13
N GLU A 139 -5.90 15.10 3.29
CA GLU A 139 -7.23 14.52 3.11
C GLU A 139 -7.20 13.26 2.25
N ASN A 140 -6.31 13.23 1.25
CA ASN A 140 -6.25 12.13 0.27
C ASN A 140 -4.97 11.28 0.35
N THR A 141 -4.12 11.52 1.35
CA THR A 141 -2.96 10.66 1.61
C THR A 141 -3.37 9.38 2.32
N LEU A 142 -2.51 8.38 2.20
CA LEU A 142 -2.61 7.13 2.96
C LEU A 142 -2.63 7.42 4.48
N LYS A 143 -3.55 6.82 5.21
CA LYS A 143 -3.58 6.84 6.67
C LYS A 143 -3.19 5.49 7.22
N ILE A 144 -2.42 5.47 8.29
CA ILE A 144 -1.83 4.25 8.85
C ILE A 144 -2.06 4.21 10.35
N ILE A 145 -2.50 3.06 10.87
CA ILE A 145 -2.59 2.83 12.30
C ILE A 145 -1.29 2.19 12.76
N LEU A 146 -0.44 2.99 13.40
CA LEU A 146 0.85 2.53 13.90
C LEU A 146 0.67 1.37 14.87
N ARG A 147 1.62 0.43 14.84
CA ARG A 147 1.66 -0.77 15.71
C ARG A 147 0.55 -1.79 15.48
N SER A 148 -0.38 -1.56 14.55
CA SER A 148 -1.48 -2.50 14.25
C SER A 148 -0.99 -3.85 13.68
N HIS A 149 0.23 -3.93 13.13
CA HIS A 149 0.86 -5.19 12.72
C HIS A 149 1.17 -6.12 13.89
N LYS A 150 1.14 -5.62 15.13
CA LYS A 150 1.34 -6.38 16.38
C LYS A 150 0.03 -6.78 17.05
N TRP A 151 -1.11 -6.49 16.45
CA TRP A 151 -2.39 -6.91 17.00
C TRP A 151 -2.49 -8.44 17.08
N PRO A 152 -3.22 -8.99 18.07
CA PRO A 152 -3.24 -10.43 18.33
C PRO A 152 -3.89 -11.25 17.23
N LYS A 153 -4.73 -10.61 16.41
CA LYS A 153 -5.39 -11.21 15.25
C LYS A 153 -5.38 -10.22 14.08
N LEU A 154 -5.43 -10.75 12.87
CA LEU A 154 -5.64 -9.95 11.67
C LEU A 154 -7.08 -9.41 11.63
N VAL A 155 -7.25 -8.24 11.05
CA VAL A 155 -8.58 -7.65 10.83
C VAL A 155 -9.30 -8.44 9.74
N ARG A 156 -10.60 -8.70 9.94
CA ARG A 156 -11.44 -9.42 8.98
C ARG A 156 -11.46 -8.71 7.64
N PRO A 157 -11.02 -9.37 6.55
CA PRO A 157 -11.06 -8.75 5.23
C PRO A 157 -12.49 -8.65 4.72
N THR A 158 -12.82 -7.52 4.12
CA THR A 158 -14.13 -7.25 3.53
C THR A 158 -14.00 -6.98 2.03
N LYS A 159 -15.07 -7.21 1.30
CA LYS A 159 -15.18 -6.86 -0.11
C LYS A 159 -15.44 -5.36 -0.23
N TRP A 160 -14.57 -4.63 -0.87
CA TRP A 160 -14.69 -3.18 -1.02
C TRP A 160 -15.95 -2.74 -1.80
N SER A 161 -16.53 -3.63 -2.58
CA SER A 161 -17.75 -3.34 -3.34
C SER A 161 -19.03 -3.27 -2.49
N ASN A 162 -19.07 -3.97 -1.33
CA ASN A 162 -20.30 -4.11 -0.54
C ASN A 162 -20.08 -4.36 0.96
N ASP A 163 -18.87 -4.18 1.46
CA ASP A 163 -18.45 -4.33 2.87
C ASP A 163 -18.74 -5.71 3.50
N LYS A 164 -19.11 -6.70 2.69
CA LYS A 164 -19.36 -8.06 3.19
C LYS A 164 -18.04 -8.77 3.48
N PRO A 165 -17.99 -9.61 4.53
CA PRO A 165 -16.82 -10.41 4.82
C PRO A 165 -16.39 -11.24 3.60
N TRP A 166 -15.07 -11.27 3.35
CA TRP A 166 -14.50 -12.10 2.28
C TRP A 166 -14.65 -13.60 2.61
N TYR A 167 -14.38 -13.95 3.88
CA TYR A 167 -14.50 -15.30 4.40
C TYR A 167 -15.73 -15.42 5.31
N LYS A 168 -16.44 -16.55 5.22
CA LYS A 168 -17.58 -16.88 6.08
C LYS A 168 -17.10 -17.74 7.24
N ASN A 169 -17.58 -17.45 8.45
CA ASN A 169 -17.42 -18.28 9.65
C ASN A 169 -15.98 -18.49 10.15
N GLU A 170 -15.07 -17.53 9.91
CA GLU A 170 -13.73 -17.65 10.44
C GLU A 170 -13.57 -16.92 11.78
N THR A 171 -13.09 -17.66 12.78
CA THR A 171 -12.83 -17.16 14.14
C THR A 171 -11.45 -16.56 14.31
N ASP A 172 -10.59 -16.68 13.29
CA ASP A 172 -9.18 -16.28 13.36
C ASP A 172 -8.97 -14.79 13.12
N PHE A 173 -10.00 -14.10 12.68
CA PHE A 173 -10.00 -12.66 12.47
C PHE A 173 -10.66 -11.90 13.63
N MET A 174 -10.31 -10.65 13.76
CA MET A 174 -11.00 -9.67 14.60
C MET A 174 -11.73 -8.65 13.73
N ASP A 175 -12.78 -8.04 14.27
CA ASP A 175 -13.40 -6.90 13.61
C ASP A 175 -12.54 -5.65 13.81
N MET A 176 -12.65 -4.70 12.88
CA MET A 176 -11.91 -3.44 12.97
C MET A 176 -12.31 -2.67 14.24
N PRO A 177 -11.38 -2.39 15.17
CA PRO A 177 -11.72 -1.80 16.47
C PRO A 177 -11.84 -0.26 16.37
N VAL A 178 -12.72 0.25 15.51
CA VAL A 178 -12.87 1.70 15.24
C VAL A 178 -13.11 2.53 16.50
N ASP A 179 -13.85 2.00 17.47
CA ASP A 179 -14.18 2.70 18.72
C ASP A 179 -12.99 2.77 19.71
N LYS A 180 -11.88 2.09 19.40
CA LYS A 180 -10.68 2.02 20.24
C LYS A 180 -9.47 2.70 19.61
N LEU A 181 -9.65 3.38 18.50
CA LEU A 181 -8.58 4.13 17.84
C LEU A 181 -8.44 5.50 18.47
N PHE A 182 -7.21 5.87 18.80
CA PHE A 182 -6.84 7.20 19.23
C PHE A 182 -6.18 7.94 18.07
N GLU A 183 -6.39 9.23 17.97
CA GLU A 183 -5.81 10.07 16.91
C GLU A 183 -4.27 9.97 16.88
N GLU A 184 -3.64 9.84 18.04
CA GLU A 184 -2.20 9.68 18.20
C GLU A 184 -1.63 8.37 17.64
N ASP A 185 -2.47 7.36 17.42
CA ASP A 185 -2.07 6.10 16.79
C ASP A 185 -2.15 6.17 15.27
N ILE A 186 -2.77 7.21 14.72
CA ILE A 186 -2.97 7.38 13.29
C ILE A 186 -1.88 8.28 12.71
N MET A 187 -1.00 7.69 11.91
CA MET A 187 -0.06 8.45 11.10
C MET A 187 -0.73 8.93 9.81
N ILE A 188 -0.72 10.24 9.60
CA ILE A 188 -1.12 10.89 8.36
C ILE A 188 0.16 11.48 7.75
N PRO A 189 0.81 10.81 6.80
CA PRO A 189 2.08 11.26 6.29
C PRO A 189 1.92 12.52 5.41
N ASP A 190 2.75 13.52 5.66
CA ASP A 190 2.95 14.66 4.75
C ASP A 190 4.00 14.27 3.71
N LEU A 191 3.57 14.02 2.48
CA LEU A 191 4.42 13.48 1.40
C LEU A 191 4.57 14.46 0.25
N LYS A 192 5.77 14.44 -0.33
CA LYS A 192 6.10 15.12 -1.58
C LYS A 192 6.36 14.08 -2.67
N LEU A 193 6.30 14.50 -3.93
CA LEU A 193 6.70 13.65 -5.05
C LEU A 193 8.14 13.15 -4.88
N GLY A 194 8.29 11.83 -4.92
CA GLY A 194 9.56 11.15 -4.65
C GLY A 194 9.69 10.57 -3.25
N ASP A 195 8.79 10.94 -2.33
CA ASP A 195 8.63 10.26 -1.05
C ASP A 195 7.83 8.96 -1.23
N ALA A 196 7.95 8.07 -0.26
CA ALA A 196 7.12 6.88 -0.16
C ALA A 196 6.86 6.52 1.30
N VAL A 197 5.81 5.77 1.54
CA VAL A 197 5.60 5.07 2.80
C VAL A 197 5.92 3.59 2.59
N LEU A 198 6.84 3.05 3.39
CA LEU A 198 7.07 1.62 3.50
C LEU A 198 6.33 1.11 4.73
N PHE A 199 5.50 0.10 4.58
CA PHE A 199 4.72 -0.49 5.67
C PHE A 199 4.63 -2.01 5.58
N ASN A 200 4.44 -2.66 6.73
CA ASN A 200 4.27 -4.10 6.83
C ASN A 200 2.89 -4.54 6.32
N PHE A 201 2.76 -5.71 5.69
CA PHE A 201 1.48 -6.23 5.18
C PHE A 201 0.39 -6.39 6.26
N LYS A 202 0.79 -6.46 7.53
CA LYS A 202 -0.13 -6.52 8.68
C LYS A 202 -0.51 -5.16 9.24
N ILE A 203 -0.01 -4.06 8.67
CA ILE A 203 -0.40 -2.70 9.07
C ILE A 203 -1.81 -2.40 8.59
N VAL A 204 -2.64 -1.89 9.49
CA VAL A 204 -3.95 -1.34 9.12
C VAL A 204 -3.75 0.03 8.49
N HIS A 205 -4.33 0.19 7.30
CA HIS A 205 -4.27 1.43 6.53
C HIS A 205 -5.54 1.64 5.71
N GLY A 206 -5.76 2.90 5.23
CA GLY A 206 -6.95 3.27 4.47
C GLY A 206 -6.89 4.68 3.91
#